data_75e1759ca6791f06af3487e51fbb1319
#
_entry.id   75e1759ca6791f06af3487e51fbb1319
#
_cell.length_a   1.000
_cell.length_b   1.000
_cell.length_c   1.000
_cell.angle_alpha   90.00
_cell.angle_beta   90.00
_cell.angle_gamma   90.00
#
_symmetry.space_group_name_H-M   'P 1'
#
loop_
_entity.id
_entity.type
_entity.pdbx_description
1 polymer ?
#
loop_
_entity_poly.entity_id
_entity_poly.type
_entity_poly.pdbx_seq_one_letter_code
_entity_poly.pdbx_strand_id
1 'polypeptide(L)'
;MSTLEAFVRGLPKAELHLHIEGSFEPELMFEIARRNGVSIRFDTVEEVRAAYAFHDLQSFLDIYYEGAGVLLHEQDFHDLTWAYLQRAHADAVRHVEIFFDPQTHTDRGVAFATVIDGIWRALERGRTELGISHRLILCFLRPLS
;
A
#
# COMPACT_ATOMS: atom_id res chain seq x y z
N MET A 1 -0.87 22.73 -20.01
CA MET A 1 -0.27 21.37 -20.12
C MET A 1 0.31 21.23 -21.52
N SER A 2 1.58 20.86 -21.65
CA SER A 2 2.22 20.66 -22.96
C SER A 2 1.64 19.41 -23.66
N THR A 3 1.75 19.35 -25.01
CA THR A 3 1.31 18.19 -25.80
C THR A 3 2.02 16.90 -25.35
N LEU A 4 3.31 17.00 -24.99
CA LEU A 4 4.10 15.88 -24.49
C LEU A 4 3.59 15.41 -23.11
N GLU A 5 3.27 16.34 -22.20
CA GLU A 5 2.73 15.99 -20.89
C GLU A 5 1.37 15.30 -20.99
N ALA A 6 0.48 15.79 -21.85
CA ALA A 6 -0.81 15.15 -22.12
C ALA A 6 -0.64 13.74 -22.69
N PHE A 7 0.31 13.56 -23.61
CA PHE A 7 0.64 12.26 -24.18
C PHE A 7 1.16 11.28 -23.11
N VAL A 8 2.14 11.70 -22.29
CA VAL A 8 2.71 10.86 -21.21
C VAL A 8 1.66 10.46 -20.18
N ARG A 9 0.78 11.38 -19.80
CA ARG A 9 -0.32 11.07 -18.87
C ARG A 9 -1.30 10.05 -19.44
N GLY A 10 -1.60 10.12 -20.73
CA GLY A 10 -2.53 9.22 -21.41
C GLY A 10 -1.96 7.85 -21.80
N LEU A 11 -0.64 7.65 -21.74
CA LEU A 11 -0.04 6.36 -22.06
C LEU A 11 -0.50 5.29 -21.04
N PRO A 12 -0.98 4.12 -21.52
CA PRO A 12 -1.21 2.99 -20.63
C PRO A 12 0.11 2.49 -20.03
N LYS A 13 0.10 2.23 -18.72
CA LYS A 13 1.27 1.83 -17.94
C LYS A 13 1.03 0.50 -17.24
N ALA A 14 2.13 -0.16 -16.88
CA ALA A 14 2.13 -1.29 -15.95
C ALA A 14 3.08 -0.97 -14.79
N GLU A 15 2.70 -1.38 -13.58
CA GLU A 15 3.55 -1.36 -12.41
C GLU A 15 3.83 -2.80 -11.98
N LEU A 16 5.10 -3.21 -12.01
CA LEU A 16 5.47 -4.62 -11.92
C LEU A 16 6.18 -5.00 -10.61
N HIS A 17 6.41 -4.04 -9.71
CA HIS A 17 7.10 -4.31 -8.45
C HIS A 17 6.75 -3.27 -7.39
N LEU A 18 5.62 -3.46 -6.73
CA LEU A 18 5.16 -2.63 -5.62
C LEU A 18 4.86 -3.51 -4.41
N HIS A 19 5.46 -3.22 -3.26
CA HIS A 19 5.02 -3.77 -1.97
C HIS A 19 3.87 -2.92 -1.45
N ILE A 20 2.71 -3.57 -1.24
CA ILE A 20 1.47 -2.84 -0.92
C ILE A 20 1.58 -2.03 0.38
N GLU A 21 2.30 -2.56 1.36
CA GLU A 21 2.53 -1.91 2.65
C GLU A 21 3.29 -0.58 2.50
N GLY A 22 4.15 -0.48 1.47
CA GLY A 22 4.90 0.74 1.15
C GLY A 22 4.10 1.79 0.40
N SER A 23 2.87 1.49 -0.01
CA SER A 23 2.00 2.43 -0.75
C SER A 23 1.15 3.33 0.13
N PHE A 24 1.32 3.27 1.45
CA PHE A 24 0.54 4.05 2.40
C PHE A 24 0.68 5.55 2.18
N GLU A 25 -0.45 6.24 2.16
CA GLU A 25 -0.48 7.70 2.26
C GLU A 25 -0.68 8.15 3.71
N PRO A 26 -0.07 9.28 4.10
CA PRO A 26 -0.12 9.75 5.48
C PRO A 26 -1.54 9.86 6.04
N GLU A 27 -2.46 10.41 5.26
CA GLU A 27 -3.85 10.62 5.65
C GLU A 27 -4.55 9.28 5.97
N LEU A 28 -4.37 8.28 5.09
CA LEU A 28 -4.97 6.97 5.27
C LEU A 28 -4.36 6.23 6.47
N MET A 29 -3.05 6.37 6.70
CA MET A 29 -2.39 5.80 7.87
C MET A 29 -3.01 6.33 9.17
N PHE A 30 -3.21 7.65 9.26
CA PHE A 30 -3.86 8.29 10.42
C PHE A 30 -5.30 7.83 10.60
N GLU A 31 -6.06 7.74 9.53
CA GLU A 31 -7.45 7.29 9.56
C GLU A 31 -7.57 5.86 10.11
N ILE A 32 -6.74 4.94 9.58
CA ILE A 32 -6.75 3.54 10.01
C ILE A 32 -6.23 3.42 11.44
N ALA A 33 -5.15 4.11 11.81
CA ALA A 33 -4.62 4.12 13.18
C ALA A 33 -5.70 4.54 14.18
N ARG A 34 -6.41 5.64 13.90
CA ARG A 34 -7.51 6.13 14.74
C ARG A 34 -8.67 5.13 14.81
N ARG A 35 -9.07 4.53 13.67
CA ARG A 35 -10.14 3.53 13.60
C ARG A 35 -9.84 2.33 14.46
N ASN A 36 -8.59 1.88 14.46
CA ASN A 36 -8.13 0.68 15.16
C ASN A 36 -7.64 0.97 16.59
N GLY A 37 -7.61 2.23 17.03
CA GLY A 37 -7.09 2.61 18.34
C GLY A 37 -5.59 2.33 18.50
N VAL A 38 -4.84 2.33 17.39
CA VAL A 38 -3.39 2.13 17.37
C VAL A 38 -2.69 3.48 17.50
N SER A 39 -1.79 3.59 18.48
CA SER A 39 -0.92 4.76 18.59
C SER A 39 0.22 4.64 17.58
N ILE A 40 0.47 5.70 16.84
CA ILE A 40 1.63 5.87 15.98
C ILE A 40 2.54 6.97 16.58
N ARG A 41 3.83 6.97 16.20
CA ARG A 41 4.82 7.92 16.74
C ARG A 41 4.64 9.37 16.26
N PHE A 42 3.74 9.61 15.34
CA PHE A 42 3.49 10.92 14.75
C PHE A 42 2.21 11.53 15.30
N ASP A 43 2.24 12.80 15.62
CA ASP A 43 1.08 13.54 16.11
C ASP A 43 0.25 14.18 14.97
N THR A 44 0.86 14.39 13.81
CA THR A 44 0.23 15.04 12.65
C THR A 44 0.52 14.32 11.33
N VAL A 45 -0.37 14.52 10.35
CA VAL A 45 -0.18 14.03 8.97
C VAL A 45 1.07 14.64 8.35
N GLU A 46 1.36 15.91 8.66
CA GLU A 46 2.53 16.64 8.18
C GLU A 46 3.84 16.01 8.66
N GLU A 47 3.87 15.50 9.89
CA GLU A 47 5.05 14.79 10.42
C GLU A 47 5.26 13.46 9.70
N VAL A 48 4.20 12.71 9.42
CA VAL A 48 4.31 11.49 8.59
C VAL A 48 4.82 11.86 7.20
N ARG A 49 4.26 12.91 6.58
CA ARG A 49 4.68 13.36 5.24
C ARG A 49 6.16 13.77 5.22
N ALA A 50 6.64 14.44 6.27
CA ALA A 50 8.05 14.79 6.41
C ALA A 50 8.95 13.55 6.57
N ALA A 51 8.48 12.51 7.26
CA ALA A 51 9.21 11.26 7.44
C ALA A 51 9.37 10.47 6.14
N TYR A 52 8.56 10.73 5.11
CA TYR A 52 8.77 10.15 3.76
C TYR A 52 9.96 10.76 3.00
N ALA A 53 10.63 11.77 3.54
CA ALA A 53 11.90 12.25 3.02
C ALA A 53 13.06 11.38 3.55
N PHE A 54 13.15 10.15 3.06
CA PHE A 54 14.13 9.15 3.52
C PHE A 54 15.57 9.59 3.28
N HIS A 55 16.44 9.27 4.23
CA HIS A 55 17.88 9.53 4.13
C HIS A 55 18.69 8.26 3.89
N ASP A 56 18.15 7.11 4.34
CA ASP A 56 18.76 5.79 4.26
C ASP A 56 17.68 4.70 4.31
N LEU A 57 18.09 3.45 4.17
CA LEU A 57 17.22 2.29 4.22
C LEU A 57 16.50 2.17 5.58
N GLN A 58 17.18 2.51 6.68
CA GLN A 58 16.59 2.37 8.01
C GLN A 58 15.41 3.33 8.20
N SER A 59 15.58 4.60 7.82
CA SER A 59 14.51 5.60 7.90
C SER A 59 13.30 5.25 7.01
N PHE A 60 13.54 4.61 5.87
CA PHE A 60 12.46 4.03 5.05
C PHE A 60 11.76 2.89 5.78
N LEU A 61 12.51 1.91 6.31
CA LEU A 61 11.93 0.75 6.98
C LEU A 61 11.15 1.14 8.24
N ASP A 62 11.62 2.16 8.97
CA ASP A 62 10.94 2.64 10.18
C ASP A 62 9.50 3.10 9.86
N ILE A 63 9.30 3.89 8.81
CA ILE A 63 7.96 4.33 8.44
C ILE A 63 7.15 3.24 7.76
N TYR A 64 7.80 2.35 7.02
CA TYR A 64 7.15 1.20 6.41
C TYR A 64 6.51 0.29 7.46
N TYR A 65 7.26 -0.07 8.51
CA TYR A 65 6.74 -0.92 9.59
C TYR A 65 5.76 -0.19 10.51
N GLU A 66 5.91 1.12 10.71
CA GLU A 66 4.93 1.95 11.39
C GLU A 66 3.56 1.88 10.68
N GLY A 67 3.56 2.09 9.36
CA GLY A 67 2.35 1.97 8.55
C GLY A 67 1.78 0.55 8.56
N ALA A 68 2.63 -0.48 8.37
CA ALA A 68 2.17 -1.86 8.45
C ALA A 68 1.53 -2.17 9.82
N GLY A 69 2.03 -1.53 10.90
CA GLY A 69 1.56 -1.71 12.27
C GLY A 69 0.09 -1.36 12.51
N VAL A 70 -0.49 -0.45 11.73
CA VAL A 70 -1.88 -0.02 11.90
C VAL A 70 -2.89 -0.96 11.24
N LEU A 71 -2.45 -1.86 10.35
CA LEU A 71 -3.29 -2.81 9.61
C LEU A 71 -3.62 -4.03 10.49
N LEU A 72 -4.86 -4.15 10.93
CA LEU A 72 -5.33 -5.21 11.84
C LEU A 72 -6.48 -6.03 11.25
N HIS A 73 -7.32 -5.43 10.44
CA HIS A 73 -8.57 -6.01 9.96
C HIS A 73 -8.58 -6.12 8.43
N GLU A 74 -9.33 -7.05 7.90
CA GLU A 74 -9.51 -7.24 6.44
C GLU A 74 -9.84 -5.92 5.72
N GLN A 75 -10.67 -5.08 6.35
CA GLN A 75 -11.04 -3.79 5.77
C GLN A 75 -9.84 -2.83 5.64
N ASP A 76 -8.86 -2.92 6.52
CA ASP A 76 -7.67 -2.07 6.47
C ASP A 76 -6.82 -2.40 5.22
N PHE A 77 -6.62 -3.68 4.97
CA PHE A 77 -5.91 -4.16 3.77
C PHE A 77 -6.67 -3.84 2.48
N HIS A 78 -8.00 -3.94 2.53
CA HIS A 78 -8.83 -3.51 1.41
C HIS A 78 -8.68 -2.01 1.14
N ASP A 79 -8.78 -1.17 2.17
CA ASP A 79 -8.73 0.29 2.03
C ASP A 79 -7.37 0.76 1.51
N LEU A 80 -6.27 0.19 2.04
CA LEU A 80 -4.92 0.46 1.55
C LEU A 80 -4.77 0.12 0.07
N THR A 81 -5.16 -1.10 -0.30
CA THR A 81 -5.05 -1.58 -1.68
C THR A 81 -5.95 -0.78 -2.63
N TRP A 82 -7.16 -0.46 -2.18
CA TRP A 82 -8.09 0.35 -2.96
C TRP A 82 -7.59 1.77 -3.21
N ALA A 83 -7.05 2.43 -2.19
CA ALA A 83 -6.46 3.76 -2.32
C ALA A 83 -5.30 3.77 -3.33
N TYR A 84 -4.43 2.75 -3.27
CA TYR A 84 -3.38 2.57 -4.27
C TYR A 84 -3.95 2.42 -5.69
N LEU A 85 -4.94 1.53 -5.89
CA LEU A 85 -5.52 1.28 -7.22
C LEU A 85 -6.20 2.52 -7.81
N GLN A 86 -6.83 3.35 -6.99
CA GLN A 86 -7.41 4.61 -7.44
C GLN A 86 -6.34 5.58 -7.99
N ARG A 87 -5.19 5.68 -7.31
CA ARG A 87 -4.05 6.49 -7.80
C ARG A 87 -3.45 5.92 -9.08
N ALA A 88 -3.21 4.61 -9.10
CA ALA A 88 -2.71 3.91 -10.28
C ALA A 88 -3.64 4.12 -11.50
N HIS A 89 -4.95 4.06 -11.28
CA HIS A 89 -5.93 4.34 -12.34
C HIS A 89 -5.83 5.78 -12.87
N ALA A 90 -5.70 6.76 -11.98
CA ALA A 90 -5.55 8.18 -12.34
C ALA A 90 -4.28 8.42 -13.17
N ASP A 91 -3.24 7.61 -12.97
CA ASP A 91 -1.99 7.64 -13.70
C ASP A 91 -2.00 6.76 -14.97
N ALA A 92 -3.17 6.28 -15.40
CA ALA A 92 -3.37 5.41 -16.55
C ALA A 92 -2.67 4.05 -16.46
N VAL A 93 -2.44 3.52 -15.25
CA VAL A 93 -1.97 2.15 -15.05
C VAL A 93 -3.10 1.18 -15.40
N ARG A 94 -2.77 0.12 -16.14
CA ARG A 94 -3.70 -0.90 -16.64
C ARG A 94 -3.38 -2.31 -16.13
N HIS A 95 -2.18 -2.48 -15.58
CA HIS A 95 -1.74 -3.74 -14.99
C HIS A 95 -0.87 -3.47 -13.77
N VAL A 96 -1.06 -4.24 -12.70
CA VAL A 96 -0.25 -4.17 -11.49
C VAL A 96 0.19 -5.57 -11.03
N GLU A 97 1.46 -5.68 -10.60
CA GLU A 97 1.98 -6.84 -9.90
C GLU A 97 2.37 -6.39 -8.48
N ILE A 98 1.55 -6.80 -7.51
CA ILE A 98 1.65 -6.34 -6.13
C ILE A 98 2.27 -7.43 -5.28
N PHE A 99 3.32 -7.07 -4.57
CA PHE A 99 3.92 -7.88 -3.52
C PHE A 99 3.28 -7.54 -2.17
N PHE A 100 3.22 -8.51 -1.28
CA PHE A 100 2.85 -8.31 0.12
C PHE A 100 3.69 -9.20 1.03
N ASP A 101 3.92 -8.73 2.25
CA ASP A 101 4.80 -9.36 3.24
C ASP A 101 3.97 -9.96 4.38
N PRO A 102 3.41 -11.19 4.22
CA PRO A 102 2.49 -11.75 5.21
C PRO A 102 3.10 -11.90 6.61
N GLN A 103 4.40 -12.19 6.71
CA GLN A 103 5.08 -12.36 8.00
C GLN A 103 5.08 -11.06 8.82
N THR A 104 5.19 -9.90 8.18
CA THR A 104 5.07 -8.59 8.84
C THR A 104 3.75 -8.46 9.63
N HIS A 105 2.71 -9.14 9.19
CA HIS A 105 1.38 -9.11 9.81
C HIS A 105 1.15 -10.31 10.73
N THR A 106 1.51 -11.51 10.28
CA THR A 106 1.27 -12.74 11.07
C THR A 106 2.09 -12.80 12.35
N ASP A 107 3.30 -12.25 12.36
CA ASP A 107 4.15 -12.14 13.55
C ASP A 107 3.53 -11.23 14.64
N ARG A 108 2.60 -10.33 14.24
CA ARG A 108 1.82 -9.49 15.15
C ARG A 108 0.46 -10.09 15.51
N GLY A 109 0.16 -11.31 15.06
CA GLY A 109 -1.08 -12.02 15.36
C GLY A 109 -2.23 -11.75 14.38
N VAL A 110 -2.01 -11.04 13.27
CA VAL A 110 -3.00 -10.88 12.21
C VAL A 110 -3.05 -12.16 11.37
N ALA A 111 -4.22 -12.75 11.22
CA ALA A 111 -4.35 -13.99 10.46
C ALA A 111 -4.00 -13.79 8.98
N PHE A 112 -3.31 -14.74 8.38
CA PHE A 112 -2.95 -14.70 6.95
C PHE A 112 -4.17 -14.47 6.04
N ALA A 113 -5.30 -15.15 6.34
CA ALA A 113 -6.53 -14.96 5.58
C ALA A 113 -7.03 -13.51 5.61
N THR A 114 -6.94 -12.84 6.77
CA THR A 114 -7.32 -11.42 6.92
C THR A 114 -6.54 -10.52 5.96
N VAL A 115 -5.24 -10.77 5.81
CA VAL A 115 -4.37 -10.00 4.91
C VAL A 115 -4.74 -10.23 3.45
N ILE A 116 -4.73 -11.51 3.05
CA ILE A 116 -4.93 -11.86 1.63
C ILE A 116 -6.35 -11.56 1.15
N ASP A 117 -7.37 -11.80 1.98
CA ASP A 117 -8.76 -11.58 1.60
C ASP A 117 -9.06 -10.08 1.42
N GLY A 118 -8.50 -9.23 2.28
CA GLY A 118 -8.61 -7.78 2.15
C GLY A 118 -7.97 -7.25 0.86
N ILE A 119 -6.72 -7.64 0.60
CA ILE A 119 -6.01 -7.27 -0.62
C ILE A 119 -6.75 -7.80 -1.86
N TRP A 120 -7.09 -9.08 -1.87
CA TRP A 120 -7.74 -9.72 -3.01
C TRP A 120 -9.08 -9.08 -3.35
N ARG A 121 -9.91 -8.78 -2.36
CA ARG A 121 -11.20 -8.11 -2.55
C ARG A 121 -11.04 -6.75 -3.22
N ALA A 122 -10.03 -5.96 -2.83
CA ALA A 122 -9.75 -4.68 -3.46
C ALA A 122 -9.23 -4.85 -4.90
N LEU A 123 -8.38 -5.85 -5.15
CA LEU A 123 -7.86 -6.16 -6.50
C LEU A 123 -8.98 -6.55 -7.45
N GLU A 124 -9.90 -7.43 -7.03
CA GLU A 124 -11.05 -7.82 -7.85
C GLU A 124 -12.01 -6.64 -8.10
N ARG A 125 -12.17 -5.77 -7.11
CA ARG A 125 -12.90 -4.51 -7.28
C ARG A 125 -12.21 -3.61 -8.31
N GLY A 126 -10.90 -3.46 -8.25
CA GLY A 126 -10.11 -2.69 -9.22
C GLY A 126 -10.20 -3.25 -10.64
N ARG A 127 -10.23 -4.59 -10.78
CA ARG A 127 -10.44 -5.24 -12.06
C ARG A 127 -11.82 -4.91 -12.65
N THR A 128 -12.86 -4.91 -11.84
CA THR A 128 -14.24 -4.71 -12.30
C THR A 128 -14.61 -3.24 -12.50
N GLU A 129 -14.17 -2.35 -11.59
CA GLU A 129 -14.57 -0.93 -11.59
C GLU A 129 -13.56 -0.03 -12.33
N LEU A 130 -12.26 -0.36 -12.29
CA LEU A 130 -11.19 0.47 -12.86
C LEU A 130 -10.55 -0.13 -14.12
N GLY A 131 -10.84 -1.40 -14.44
CA GLY A 131 -10.27 -2.10 -15.57
C GLY A 131 -8.78 -2.40 -15.42
N ILE A 132 -8.27 -2.50 -14.18
CA ILE A 132 -6.86 -2.81 -13.89
C ILE A 132 -6.73 -4.32 -13.71
N SER A 133 -5.94 -4.97 -14.57
CA SER A 133 -5.55 -6.36 -14.38
C SER A 133 -4.44 -6.46 -13.32
N HIS A 134 -4.36 -7.59 -12.61
CA HIS A 134 -3.44 -7.71 -11.49
C HIS A 134 -2.80 -9.10 -11.35
N ARG A 135 -1.68 -9.13 -10.60
CA ARG A 135 -1.10 -10.32 -9.97
C ARG A 135 -0.78 -9.97 -8.51
N LEU A 136 -1.04 -10.93 -7.63
CA LEU A 136 -0.64 -10.83 -6.22
C LEU A 136 0.51 -11.81 -5.98
N ILE A 137 1.61 -11.30 -5.42
CA ILE A 137 2.85 -12.05 -5.22
C ILE A 137 3.17 -12.06 -3.73
N LEU A 138 3.32 -13.25 -3.18
CA LEU A 138 3.66 -13.44 -1.78
C LEU A 138 5.19 -13.35 -1.62
N CYS A 139 5.64 -12.48 -0.73
CA CYS A 139 7.03 -12.39 -0.31
C CYS A 139 7.31 -13.22 0.95
N PHE A 140 8.54 -13.68 1.05
CA PHE A 140 9.07 -14.28 2.26
C PHE A 140 10.14 -13.38 2.85
N LEU A 141 9.93 -12.92 4.09
CA LEU A 141 10.98 -12.28 4.86
C LEU A 141 12.00 -13.35 5.24
N ARG A 142 13.20 -13.25 4.68
CA ARG A 142 14.27 -14.14 5.11
C ARG A 142 14.69 -13.76 6.53
N PRO A 143 14.78 -14.70 7.47
CA PRO A 143 15.34 -14.38 8.77
C PRO A 143 16.75 -13.82 8.55
N LEU A 144 17.02 -12.68 9.12
CA LEU A 144 18.37 -12.15 9.22
C LEU A 144 19.12 -13.10 10.16
N SER A 145 19.91 -13.98 9.59
CA SER A 145 20.81 -14.89 10.34
C SER A 145 22.00 -14.14 10.90
#